data_1a8640162e65779325d5d594ee5ce0d6
#
_entry.id   1a8640162e65779325d5d594ee5ce0d6
#
_cell.length_a   1.000
_cell.length_b   1.000
_cell.length_c   1.000
_cell.angle_alpha   90.00
_cell.angle_beta   90.00
_cell.angle_gamma   90.00
#
_symmetry.space_group_name_H-M   'P 1'
#
loop_
_entity.id
_entity.type
_entity.pdbx_description
1 polymer ?
#
loop_
_entity_poly.entity_id
_entity_poly.type
_entity_poly.pdbx_seq_one_letter_code
_entity_poly.pdbx_strand_id
1 'polypeptide(L)'
;MAEIKKLEVPGPLSRLGEAFEEAGHELYLVGGVVRRALLLGPDTDAATEALPDRQDADAATDAHPARIKALLRPHAENLWTVGERFGTIAARVGEYEVQITTYRTDRYTQGSRHPEVRFGDNLEEDLARRDFTINAVAADALTGEIVDPFEGRKDLELGVIRAVGDPLERMRDDPLRMLRAVRFETTLSKTEKPFAMTPDLEEAIRNNAGWLKSISAERKREEFEKILLSENATSGLRTLVRLGLMPYVVPEFMETVDVEQEAEFHHKDVFEHTLIVVSSVEAEPILRKAAFFHDIGKPRTLAYEHRCTYCGAKSTRKSAEEGECDRCGGRTLPKKIHFYGHENVGAAIARRAMQRLAYPKDDVDAVSHLVANHMRPYGYAASRDPWSDAAVRRFIRDTYLARGDRELANVDMLLKLARADITGSAPRRRRIAEESWRSLKSKVDEIRAEDAVEKLESPLNGNDLMRQFGMGPGRWIKALKDHLQNEVIEGSLGKDDKA
;
A
#
# COMPACT_ATOMS: atom_id res chain seq x y z
N MET A 1 13.22 32.62 -3.92
CA MET A 1 12.08 32.91 -3.00
C MET A 1 12.58 33.77 -1.84
N ALA A 2 11.74 34.63 -1.26
CA ALA A 2 12.14 35.38 -0.06
C ALA A 2 12.48 34.38 1.05
N GLU A 3 13.55 34.64 1.80
CA GLU A 3 13.98 33.77 2.91
C GLU A 3 12.93 33.78 4.02
N ILE A 4 12.18 32.67 4.16
CA ILE A 4 11.20 32.52 5.24
C ILE A 4 11.97 32.41 6.56
N LYS A 5 11.96 33.47 7.38
CA LYS A 5 12.66 33.49 8.68
C LYS A 5 11.79 32.98 9.83
N LYS A 6 10.48 33.09 9.68
CA LYS A 6 9.51 32.70 10.70
C LYS A 6 8.33 31.97 10.05
N LEU A 7 7.81 30.96 10.74
CA LEU A 7 6.55 30.29 10.42
C LEU A 7 5.43 30.89 11.27
N GLU A 8 4.23 30.94 10.71
CA GLU A 8 3.03 31.19 11.48
C GLU A 8 2.68 29.94 12.31
N VAL A 9 2.74 30.09 13.63
CA VAL A 9 2.45 28.97 14.55
C VAL A 9 0.97 29.00 14.92
N PRO A 10 0.21 27.90 14.71
CA PRO A 10 -1.19 27.82 15.08
C PRO A 10 -1.43 28.10 16.57
N GLY A 11 -2.51 28.83 16.89
CA GLY A 11 -2.78 29.28 18.26
C GLY A 11 -2.75 28.20 19.35
N PRO A 12 -3.29 26.97 19.14
CA PRO A 12 -3.15 25.90 20.13
C PRO A 12 -1.69 25.52 20.42
N LEU A 13 -0.82 25.51 19.39
CA LEU A 13 0.61 25.17 19.52
C LEU A 13 1.40 26.33 20.11
N SER A 14 1.08 27.58 19.75
CA SER A 14 1.68 28.79 20.34
C SER A 14 1.44 28.89 21.85
N ARG A 15 0.20 28.59 22.32
CA ARG A 15 -0.10 28.52 23.76
C ARG A 15 0.68 27.44 24.49
N LEU A 16 1.04 26.36 23.84
CA LEU A 16 1.97 25.37 24.42
C LEU A 16 3.38 25.97 24.51
N GLY A 17 3.83 26.69 23.46
CA GLY A 17 5.11 27.42 23.48
C GLY A 17 5.19 28.38 24.68
N GLU A 18 4.15 29.20 24.91
CA GLU A 18 4.02 30.09 26.07
C GLU A 18 4.16 29.34 27.41
N ALA A 19 3.42 28.23 27.57
CA ALA A 19 3.43 27.44 28.81
C ALA A 19 4.78 26.80 29.11
N PHE A 20 5.53 26.38 28.06
CA PHE A 20 6.88 25.86 28.23
C PHE A 20 7.87 26.95 28.55
N GLU A 21 7.83 28.11 27.88
CA GLU A 21 8.69 29.24 28.15
C GLU A 21 8.51 29.81 29.57
N GLU A 22 7.23 29.99 30.00
CA GLU A 22 6.93 30.40 31.41
C GLU A 22 7.47 29.42 32.46
N ALA A 23 7.62 28.14 32.07
CA ALA A 23 8.17 27.09 32.91
C ALA A 23 9.72 27.01 32.84
N GLY A 24 10.37 27.85 32.03
CA GLY A 24 11.82 27.88 31.78
C GLY A 24 12.30 26.75 30.86
N HIS A 25 11.46 26.26 29.96
CA HIS A 25 11.77 25.21 28.98
C HIS A 25 11.58 25.70 27.56
N GLU A 26 12.36 25.13 26.64
CA GLU A 26 12.20 25.33 25.19
C GLU A 26 11.16 24.39 24.63
N LEU A 27 10.43 24.81 23.58
CA LEU A 27 9.57 23.96 22.79
C LEU A 27 9.71 24.30 21.31
N TYR A 28 10.17 23.33 20.51
CA TYR A 28 10.31 23.49 19.07
C TYR A 28 9.42 22.51 18.33
N LEU A 29 8.66 23.00 17.35
CA LEU A 29 8.02 22.18 16.35
C LEU A 29 9.10 21.59 15.43
N VAL A 30 8.98 20.31 15.03
CA VAL A 30 10.02 19.61 14.29
C VAL A 30 9.45 18.63 13.26
N GLY A 31 10.26 18.22 12.30
CA GLY A 31 9.93 17.13 11.38
C GLY A 31 8.82 17.44 10.39
N GLY A 32 7.78 16.61 10.34
CA GLY A 32 6.72 16.66 9.32
C GLY A 32 5.93 17.96 9.28
N VAL A 33 5.62 18.53 10.43
CA VAL A 33 4.83 19.77 10.55
C VAL A 33 5.61 20.96 9.99
N VAL A 34 6.89 21.12 10.35
CA VAL A 34 7.76 22.20 9.85
C VAL A 34 8.02 22.06 8.35
N ARG A 35 8.36 20.85 7.89
CA ARG A 35 8.57 20.57 6.47
C ARG A 35 7.33 20.93 5.64
N ARG A 36 6.13 20.57 6.07
CA ARG A 36 4.88 20.91 5.37
C ARG A 36 4.68 22.41 5.27
N ALA A 37 4.83 23.11 6.40
CA ALA A 37 4.69 24.57 6.43
C ALA A 37 5.68 25.25 5.46
N LEU A 38 6.94 24.77 5.40
CA LEU A 38 7.95 25.30 4.48
C LEU A 38 7.64 25.01 3.00
N LEU A 39 7.02 23.86 2.69
CA LEU A 39 6.65 23.50 1.30
C LEU A 39 5.43 24.27 0.78
N LEU A 40 4.52 24.67 1.65
CA LEU A 40 3.29 25.39 1.29
C LEU A 40 3.55 26.91 1.11
N GLY A 41 4.56 27.45 1.78
CA GLY A 41 4.90 28.88 1.71
C GLY A 41 4.00 29.76 2.60
N PRO A 42 4.34 31.08 2.74
CA PRO A 42 3.64 31.98 3.67
C PRO A 42 2.26 32.46 3.19
N ASP A 43 1.93 32.29 1.90
CA ASP A 43 0.72 32.86 1.28
C ASP A 43 -0.45 31.89 1.14
N THR A 44 -0.33 30.67 1.67
CA THR A 44 -1.44 29.72 1.64
C THR A 44 -2.12 29.74 3.01
N ASP A 45 -3.44 29.97 3.03
CA ASP A 45 -4.32 29.61 4.17
C ASP A 45 -4.27 28.09 4.48
N ALA A 46 -3.10 27.53 4.37
CA ALA A 46 -2.80 26.12 4.52
C ALA A 46 -2.91 25.59 5.95
N ALA A 47 -3.24 26.47 6.88
CA ALA A 47 -3.83 26.08 8.17
C ALA A 47 -5.25 25.49 7.99
N THR A 48 -5.89 25.70 6.81
CA THR A 48 -7.29 25.31 6.55
C THR A 48 -7.47 24.34 5.38
N GLU A 49 -6.50 24.10 4.49
CA GLU A 49 -6.63 23.06 3.49
C GLU A 49 -6.35 21.67 4.08
N ALA A 50 -7.43 21.06 4.46
CA ALA A 50 -7.71 19.64 4.58
C ALA A 50 -6.52 18.69 4.58
N LEU A 51 -5.84 18.59 5.73
CA LEU A 51 -5.23 17.32 6.10
C LEU A 51 -6.36 16.41 6.60
N PRO A 52 -6.42 15.14 6.14
CA PRO A 52 -7.48 14.24 6.57
C PRO A 52 -7.44 14.08 8.10
N ASP A 53 -8.51 14.47 8.74
CA ASP A 53 -9.01 14.22 10.10
C ASP A 53 -8.10 14.29 11.34
N ARG A 54 -6.78 14.41 11.23
CA ARG A 54 -5.88 14.59 12.40
C ARG A 54 -4.61 15.29 11.98
N GLN A 55 -4.33 16.46 12.59
CA GLN A 55 -3.08 17.17 12.37
C GLN A 55 -2.04 16.68 13.39
N ASP A 56 -1.11 15.82 12.94
CA ASP A 56 0.01 15.37 13.75
C ASP A 56 1.07 16.48 13.82
N ALA A 57 1.44 16.88 15.04
CA ALA A 57 2.48 17.85 15.31
C ALA A 57 3.57 17.23 16.20
N ASP A 58 4.74 16.98 15.62
CA ASP A 58 5.91 16.57 16.39
C ASP A 58 6.59 17.81 16.98
N ALA A 59 6.96 17.74 18.26
CA ALA A 59 7.73 18.75 18.94
C ALA A 59 8.88 18.15 19.76
N ALA A 60 9.91 18.96 20.01
CA ALA A 60 11.07 18.60 20.80
C ALA A 60 11.32 19.66 21.89
N THR A 61 11.82 19.24 23.07
CA THR A 61 12.02 20.08 24.24
C THR A 61 13.18 19.59 25.11
N ASP A 62 13.75 20.44 25.90
CA ASP A 62 14.68 20.09 26.99
C ASP A 62 13.97 19.52 28.24
N ALA A 63 12.64 19.71 28.35
CA ALA A 63 11.85 19.22 29.47
C ALA A 63 11.80 17.68 29.51
N HIS A 64 11.98 17.08 30.69
CA HIS A 64 11.81 15.65 30.91
C HIS A 64 10.32 15.21 30.88
N PRO A 65 10.00 13.93 30.61
CA PRO A 65 8.63 13.44 30.42
C PRO A 65 7.65 13.78 31.54
N ALA A 66 8.12 13.76 32.81
CA ALA A 66 7.28 14.15 33.95
C ALA A 66 6.87 15.64 33.90
N ARG A 67 7.78 16.49 33.44
CA ARG A 67 7.53 17.94 33.29
C ARG A 67 6.64 18.19 32.09
N ILE A 68 6.91 17.52 30.95
CA ILE A 68 6.04 17.57 29.74
C ILE A 68 4.58 17.24 30.10
N LYS A 69 4.36 16.17 30.87
CA LYS A 69 2.99 15.80 31.33
C LYS A 69 2.34 16.89 32.17
N ALA A 70 3.10 17.50 33.07
CA ALA A 70 2.59 18.57 33.94
C ALA A 70 2.18 19.81 33.12
N LEU A 71 3.00 20.20 32.12
CA LEU A 71 2.73 21.33 31.25
C LEU A 71 1.61 21.09 30.26
N LEU A 72 1.44 19.85 29.77
CA LEU A 72 0.37 19.49 28.84
C LEU A 72 -1.02 19.42 29.51
N ARG A 73 -1.11 19.01 30.78
CA ARG A 73 -2.38 18.78 31.47
C ARG A 73 -3.41 19.93 31.38
N PRO A 74 -3.04 21.22 31.53
CA PRO A 74 -4.01 22.32 31.42
C PRO A 74 -4.56 22.56 30.02
N HIS A 75 -3.85 22.07 28.97
CA HIS A 75 -4.14 22.33 27.58
C HIS A 75 -4.67 21.10 26.82
N ALA A 76 -4.51 19.90 27.39
CA ALA A 76 -4.81 18.63 26.71
C ALA A 76 -6.21 18.11 27.04
N GLU A 77 -6.96 17.73 26.00
CA GLU A 77 -8.22 16.98 26.13
C GLU A 77 -7.95 15.52 26.52
N ASN A 78 -6.90 14.92 25.94
CA ASN A 78 -6.43 13.56 26.21
C ASN A 78 -4.91 13.55 26.25
N LEU A 79 -4.33 12.65 27.08
CA LEU A 79 -2.89 12.50 27.24
C LEU A 79 -2.52 11.02 27.19
N TRP A 80 -1.52 10.66 26.38
CA TRP A 80 -1.02 9.30 26.22
C TRP A 80 0.45 9.20 26.59
N THR A 81 0.80 8.16 27.33
CA THR A 81 2.15 7.93 27.89
C THR A 81 2.85 6.69 27.33
N VAL A 82 2.32 6.11 26.24
CA VAL A 82 2.88 4.88 25.64
C VAL A 82 4.35 5.04 25.25
N GLY A 83 4.78 6.25 24.84
CA GLY A 83 6.16 6.61 24.48
C GLY A 83 7.03 7.09 25.61
N GLU A 84 6.53 7.18 26.85
CA GLU A 84 7.22 7.85 27.98
C GLU A 84 8.63 7.30 28.26
N ARG A 85 8.80 5.99 28.19
CA ARG A 85 10.11 5.34 28.35
C ARG A 85 11.16 5.76 27.31
N PHE A 86 10.71 6.33 26.19
CA PHE A 86 11.56 6.86 25.13
C PHE A 86 11.60 8.40 25.12
N GLY A 87 11.07 9.03 26.16
CA GLY A 87 11.05 10.48 26.29
C GLY A 87 9.88 11.17 25.59
N THR A 88 8.90 10.42 25.02
CA THR A 88 7.79 11.00 24.25
C THR A 88 6.49 10.96 25.03
N ILE A 89 5.78 12.09 25.09
CA ILE A 89 4.42 12.22 25.61
C ILE A 89 3.55 12.74 24.47
N ALA A 90 2.42 12.09 24.24
CA ALA A 90 1.46 12.53 23.26
C ALA A 90 0.21 13.12 23.94
N ALA A 91 -0.41 14.11 23.30
CA ALA A 91 -1.62 14.74 23.81
C ALA A 91 -2.48 15.28 22.67
N ARG A 92 -3.80 15.36 22.90
CA ARG A 92 -4.70 16.10 22.01
C ARG A 92 -4.86 17.52 22.56
N VAL A 93 -4.54 18.51 21.72
CA VAL A 93 -4.60 19.94 22.04
C VAL A 93 -5.36 20.65 20.93
N GLY A 94 -6.65 20.90 21.11
CA GLY A 94 -7.55 21.37 20.06
C GLY A 94 -7.62 20.34 18.91
N GLU A 95 -7.39 20.76 17.69
CA GLU A 95 -7.38 19.91 16.50
C GLU A 95 -6.08 19.10 16.32
N TYR A 96 -5.04 19.35 17.12
CA TYR A 96 -3.73 18.72 16.98
C TYR A 96 -3.55 17.51 17.89
N GLU A 97 -2.97 16.45 17.32
CA GLU A 97 -2.34 15.38 18.09
C GLU A 97 -0.84 15.71 18.21
N VAL A 98 -0.44 16.23 19.38
CA VAL A 98 0.92 16.71 19.62
C VAL A 98 1.74 15.60 20.25
N GLN A 99 2.92 15.31 19.68
CA GLN A 99 3.89 14.38 20.25
C GLN A 99 5.14 15.16 20.66
N ILE A 100 5.32 15.38 21.98
CA ILE A 100 6.45 16.11 22.51
C ILE A 100 7.49 15.12 23.01
N THR A 101 8.72 15.24 22.50
CA THR A 101 9.84 14.37 22.83
C THR A 101 10.95 15.19 23.50
N THR A 102 11.44 14.72 24.64
CA THR A 102 12.65 15.27 25.28
C THR A 102 13.84 15.14 24.33
N TYR A 103 14.67 16.17 24.20
CA TYR A 103 15.93 16.10 23.44
C TYR A 103 16.71 14.86 23.85
N ARG A 104 17.28 14.16 22.88
CA ARG A 104 18.06 12.96 23.15
C ARG A 104 19.25 12.82 22.23
N THR A 105 20.31 12.25 22.77
CA THR A 105 21.44 11.75 21.99
C THR A 105 21.35 10.23 21.97
N ASP A 106 21.27 9.66 20.78
CA ASP A 106 21.21 8.20 20.61
C ASP A 106 22.67 7.67 20.58
N ARG A 107 23.08 6.86 21.58
CA ARG A 107 24.28 6.05 21.46
C ARG A 107 23.91 4.61 21.17
N TYR A 108 24.25 4.17 19.95
CA TYR A 108 24.08 2.77 19.56
C TYR A 108 25.27 1.96 20.09
N THR A 109 25.02 1.06 21.03
CA THR A 109 26.02 0.06 21.45
C THR A 109 26.03 -1.06 20.42
N GLN A 110 27.21 -1.44 19.91
CA GLN A 110 27.34 -2.55 18.96
C GLN A 110 26.66 -3.81 19.50
N GLY A 111 25.67 -4.32 18.76
CA GLY A 111 24.92 -5.53 19.10
C GLY A 111 23.61 -5.33 19.90
N SER A 112 23.29 -4.12 20.35
CA SER A 112 21.99 -3.83 21.02
C SER A 112 20.95 -3.34 19.99
N ARG A 113 19.75 -3.96 20.02
CA ARG A 113 18.59 -3.54 19.19
C ARG A 113 17.87 -2.30 19.75
N HIS A 114 18.28 -1.82 20.93
CA HIS A 114 17.69 -0.67 21.60
C HIS A 114 18.80 0.32 21.89
N PRO A 115 18.75 1.55 21.35
CA PRO A 115 19.67 2.61 21.76
C PRO A 115 19.49 2.90 23.27
N GLU A 116 20.57 3.09 23.98
CA GLU A 116 20.49 3.74 25.28
C GLU A 116 20.06 5.20 25.06
N VAL A 117 18.80 5.48 25.40
CA VAL A 117 18.28 6.85 25.32
C VAL A 117 18.96 7.66 26.43
N ARG A 118 19.80 8.59 26.04
CA ARG A 118 20.27 9.63 26.93
C ARG A 118 19.54 10.92 26.59
N PHE A 119 18.91 11.50 27.58
CA PHE A 119 18.30 12.80 27.41
C PHE A 119 19.43 13.84 27.25
N GLY A 120 19.28 14.71 26.26
CA GLY A 120 20.18 15.81 25.96
C GLY A 120 19.49 17.13 26.26
N ASP A 121 20.31 18.19 26.35
CA ASP A 121 19.85 19.54 26.62
C ASP A 121 20.03 20.48 25.42
N ASN A 122 20.30 19.89 24.22
CA ASN A 122 20.67 20.65 23.04
C ASN A 122 19.83 20.26 21.84
N LEU A 123 19.10 21.22 21.26
CA LEU A 123 18.26 21.06 20.07
C LEU A 123 19.07 20.59 18.84
N GLU A 124 20.28 21.15 18.64
CA GLU A 124 21.09 20.82 17.47
C GLU A 124 21.51 19.33 17.46
N GLU A 125 21.84 18.77 18.64
CA GLU A 125 22.10 17.33 18.77
C GLU A 125 20.88 16.49 18.48
N ASP A 126 19.67 16.93 18.89
CA ASP A 126 18.42 16.24 18.54
C ASP A 126 18.16 16.29 17.03
N LEU A 127 18.42 17.41 16.37
CA LEU A 127 18.31 17.55 14.93
C LEU A 127 19.38 16.73 14.19
N ALA A 128 20.61 16.66 14.71
CA ALA A 128 21.73 15.92 14.11
C ALA A 128 21.50 14.40 14.00
N ARG A 129 20.70 13.81 14.89
CA ARG A 129 20.37 12.37 14.85
C ARG A 129 19.21 11.99 13.93
N ARG A 130 18.53 12.99 13.32
CA ARG A 130 17.39 12.76 12.43
C ARG A 130 17.83 12.10 11.12
N ASP A 131 16.85 11.62 10.37
CA ASP A 131 17.09 10.87 9.14
C ASP A 131 17.63 11.75 7.99
N PHE A 132 16.90 12.83 7.66
CA PHE A 132 17.20 13.69 6.52
C PHE A 132 17.16 15.15 6.90
N THR A 133 17.97 15.98 6.20
CA THR A 133 18.07 17.42 6.41
C THR A 133 16.70 18.10 6.36
N ILE A 134 15.82 17.68 5.43
CA ILE A 134 14.45 18.18 5.28
C ILE A 134 13.55 17.93 6.49
N ASN A 135 13.94 17.06 7.40
CA ASN A 135 13.24 16.74 8.65
C ASN A 135 14.02 17.24 9.88
N ALA A 136 15.22 17.79 9.68
CA ALA A 136 16.10 18.34 10.71
C ALA A 136 16.03 19.87 10.77
N VAL A 137 14.86 20.42 10.45
CA VAL A 137 14.51 21.83 10.61
C VAL A 137 13.53 21.94 11.76
N ALA A 138 13.74 22.90 12.65
CA ALA A 138 12.87 23.21 13.77
C ALA A 138 12.28 24.62 13.62
N ALA A 139 11.14 24.85 14.28
CA ALA A 139 10.57 26.17 14.45
C ALA A 139 10.17 26.34 15.92
N ASP A 140 10.59 27.42 16.53
CA ASP A 140 10.20 27.78 17.88
C ASP A 140 8.68 27.84 18.00
N ALA A 141 8.08 27.15 18.96
CA ALA A 141 6.64 27.02 19.06
C ALA A 141 5.92 28.31 19.49
N LEU A 142 6.64 29.28 20.07
CA LEU A 142 6.11 30.57 20.47
C LEU A 142 6.33 31.62 19.38
N THR A 143 7.59 31.79 18.95
CA THR A 143 8.00 32.88 18.06
C THR A 143 7.91 32.53 16.58
N GLY A 144 7.87 31.24 16.22
CA GLY A 144 7.94 30.74 14.87
C GLY A 144 9.33 30.83 14.23
N GLU A 145 10.37 31.28 14.97
CA GLU A 145 11.72 31.37 14.43
C GLU A 145 12.26 30.02 14.00
N ILE A 146 12.89 29.99 12.81
CA ILE A 146 13.39 28.75 12.19
C ILE A 146 14.83 28.51 12.61
N VAL A 147 15.10 27.28 13.09
CA VAL A 147 16.44 26.76 13.37
C VAL A 147 16.74 25.66 12.34
N ASP A 148 17.75 25.89 11.49
CA ASP A 148 18.10 25.01 10.37
C ASP A 148 19.63 24.82 10.26
N PRO A 149 20.24 24.06 11.17
CA PRO A 149 21.71 23.88 11.20
C PRO A 149 22.23 23.00 10.07
N PHE A 150 21.36 22.26 9.35
CA PHE A 150 21.74 21.29 8.30
C PHE A 150 21.27 21.68 6.90
N GLU A 151 20.91 22.95 6.68
CA GLU A 151 20.46 23.49 5.37
C GLU A 151 19.22 22.74 4.80
N GLY A 152 18.33 22.21 5.66
CA GLY A 152 17.16 21.44 5.23
C GLY A 152 16.18 22.25 4.37
N ARG A 153 16.06 23.56 4.59
CA ARG A 153 15.25 24.47 3.76
C ARG A 153 15.79 24.55 2.32
N LYS A 154 17.11 24.62 2.17
CA LYS A 154 17.77 24.63 0.88
C LYS A 154 17.53 23.30 0.12
N ASP A 155 17.66 22.18 0.82
CA ASP A 155 17.37 20.86 0.24
C ASP A 155 15.89 20.73 -0.14
N LEU A 156 14.97 21.26 0.68
CA LEU A 156 13.55 21.36 0.33
C LEU A 156 13.34 22.21 -0.94
N GLU A 157 14.00 23.36 -1.05
CA GLU A 157 13.89 24.22 -2.23
C GLU A 157 14.43 23.55 -3.49
N LEU A 158 15.52 22.80 -3.38
CA LEU A 158 16.17 22.09 -4.50
C LEU A 158 15.51 20.73 -4.81
N GLY A 159 14.60 20.24 -4.01
CA GLY A 159 14.01 18.90 -4.17
C GLY A 159 15.02 17.78 -3.87
N VAL A 160 15.85 17.94 -2.84
CA VAL A 160 16.91 16.99 -2.49
C VAL A 160 16.57 16.22 -1.20
N ILE A 161 16.76 14.92 -1.23
CA ILE A 161 16.74 14.04 -0.05
C ILE A 161 18.20 13.74 0.33
N ARG A 162 18.66 14.34 1.41
CA ARG A 162 20.03 14.22 1.93
C ARG A 162 19.99 13.72 3.36
N ALA A 163 20.86 12.76 3.71
CA ALA A 163 21.03 12.33 5.09
C ALA A 163 21.64 13.47 5.94
N VAL A 164 21.29 13.53 7.23
CA VAL A 164 21.99 14.39 8.17
C VAL A 164 23.34 13.76 8.51
N GLY A 165 24.44 14.43 8.20
CA GLY A 165 25.79 13.90 8.41
C GLY A 165 26.15 12.78 7.42
N ASP A 166 26.84 11.75 7.88
CA ASP A 166 27.27 10.62 7.04
C ASP A 166 26.13 9.67 6.70
N PRO A 167 25.79 9.45 5.39
CA PRO A 167 24.69 8.58 5.00
C PRO A 167 24.85 7.13 5.49
N LEU A 168 26.07 6.58 5.50
CA LEU A 168 26.31 5.21 5.91
C LEU A 168 26.03 5.02 7.42
N GLU A 169 26.47 5.97 8.23
CA GLU A 169 26.18 5.98 9.67
C GLU A 169 24.68 6.09 9.92
N ARG A 170 24.01 7.03 9.24
CA ARG A 170 22.55 7.22 9.38
C ARG A 170 21.75 5.98 9.02
N MET A 171 22.13 5.25 7.95
CA MET A 171 21.47 3.99 7.56
C MET A 171 21.80 2.84 8.52
N ARG A 172 22.99 2.87 9.16
CA ARG A 172 23.38 1.87 10.17
C ARG A 172 22.59 2.05 11.47
N ASP A 173 22.35 3.27 11.89
CA ASP A 173 21.60 3.60 13.11
C ASP A 173 20.16 3.07 13.04
N ASP A 174 19.48 3.28 11.93
CA ASP A 174 18.15 2.73 11.68
C ASP A 174 17.99 2.39 10.19
N PRO A 175 18.15 1.12 9.80
CA PRO A 175 17.99 0.70 8.42
C PRO A 175 16.62 1.01 7.79
N LEU A 176 15.56 1.26 8.57
CA LEU A 176 14.28 1.69 8.03
C LEU A 176 14.39 3.01 7.26
N ARG A 177 15.37 3.84 7.58
CA ARG A 177 15.64 5.10 6.87
C ARG A 177 15.85 4.90 5.38
N MET A 178 16.30 3.72 4.93
CA MET A 178 16.39 3.38 3.51
C MET A 178 15.01 3.38 2.83
N LEU A 179 13.99 2.77 3.46
CA LEU A 179 12.61 2.81 2.95
C LEU A 179 12.01 4.20 3.08
N ARG A 180 12.33 4.92 4.15
CA ARG A 180 11.90 6.31 4.36
C ARG A 180 12.45 7.25 3.29
N ALA A 181 13.71 7.05 2.84
CA ALA A 181 14.29 7.81 1.73
C ALA A 181 13.47 7.66 0.46
N VAL A 182 13.15 6.41 0.07
CA VAL A 182 12.28 6.11 -1.08
C VAL A 182 10.89 6.72 -0.88
N ARG A 183 10.32 6.60 0.32
CA ARG A 183 9.02 7.20 0.62
C ARG A 183 9.04 8.72 0.44
N PHE A 184 10.05 9.42 0.97
CA PHE A 184 10.12 10.88 0.82
C PHE A 184 10.36 11.29 -0.64
N GLU A 185 11.26 10.62 -1.36
CA GLU A 185 11.42 10.83 -2.80
C GLU A 185 10.07 10.68 -3.53
N THR A 186 9.29 9.66 -3.18
CA THR A 186 8.01 9.35 -3.83
C THR A 186 6.89 10.32 -3.43
N THR A 187 6.72 10.57 -2.12
CA THR A 187 5.57 11.34 -1.60
C THR A 187 5.74 12.86 -1.69
N LEU A 188 6.97 13.35 -1.74
CA LEU A 188 7.24 14.78 -1.87
C LEU A 188 7.37 15.24 -3.32
N SER A 189 7.68 14.33 -4.26
CA SER A 189 7.77 14.65 -5.68
C SER A 189 6.43 15.07 -6.25
N LYS A 190 6.44 16.23 -6.96
CA LYS A 190 5.36 16.69 -7.82
C LYS A 190 5.91 16.85 -9.25
N THR A 191 5.04 16.90 -10.25
CA THR A 191 5.45 17.01 -11.66
C THR A 191 6.40 18.19 -11.90
N GLU A 192 6.12 19.33 -11.25
CA GLU A 192 6.90 20.56 -11.41
C GLU A 192 8.14 20.60 -10.50
N LYS A 193 8.17 19.76 -9.46
CA LYS A 193 9.25 19.73 -8.46
C LYS A 193 9.54 18.29 -8.04
N PRO A 194 10.33 17.54 -8.80
CA PRO A 194 10.76 16.21 -8.38
C PRO A 194 11.72 16.30 -7.18
N PHE A 195 11.64 15.32 -6.30
CA PHE A 195 12.63 15.09 -5.26
C PHE A 195 13.52 13.91 -5.66
N ALA A 196 14.82 14.02 -5.37
CA ALA A 196 15.80 12.97 -5.65
C ALA A 196 16.77 12.81 -4.47
N MET A 197 17.21 11.58 -4.24
CA MET A 197 18.26 11.30 -3.26
C MET A 197 19.60 11.81 -3.77
N THR A 198 20.49 12.20 -2.85
CA THR A 198 21.89 12.48 -3.20
C THR A 198 22.61 11.19 -3.62
N PRO A 199 23.61 11.27 -4.51
CA PRO A 199 24.31 10.08 -5.01
C PRO A 199 24.97 9.24 -3.90
N ASP A 200 25.56 9.87 -2.89
CA ASP A 200 26.15 9.25 -1.71
C ASP A 200 25.11 8.50 -0.84
N LEU A 201 23.91 9.06 -0.69
CA LEU A 201 22.81 8.40 -0.02
C LEU A 201 22.31 7.17 -0.81
N GLU A 202 22.16 7.29 -2.14
CA GLU A 202 21.78 6.14 -2.98
C GLU A 202 22.83 5.03 -2.90
N GLU A 203 24.10 5.37 -2.94
CA GLU A 203 25.21 4.41 -2.83
C GLU A 203 25.19 3.70 -1.46
N ALA A 204 25.05 4.47 -0.36
CA ALA A 204 24.95 3.90 0.97
C ALA A 204 23.76 2.94 1.11
N ILE A 205 22.59 3.28 0.54
CA ILE A 205 21.40 2.41 0.55
C ILE A 205 21.65 1.14 -0.27
N ARG A 206 22.13 1.27 -1.52
CA ARG A 206 22.32 0.14 -2.43
C ARG A 206 23.31 -0.88 -1.87
N ASN A 207 24.41 -0.41 -1.30
CA ASN A 207 25.47 -1.27 -0.76
C ASN A 207 25.04 -1.97 0.55
N ASN A 208 24.01 -1.45 1.24
CA ASN A 208 23.61 -1.94 2.56
C ASN A 208 22.14 -2.36 2.67
N ALA A 209 21.43 -2.53 1.55
CA ALA A 209 20.02 -2.93 1.50
C ALA A 209 19.71 -4.16 2.38
N GLY A 210 20.66 -5.07 2.55
CA GLY A 210 20.56 -6.26 3.39
C GLY A 210 20.29 -5.98 4.88
N TRP A 211 20.61 -4.78 5.38
CA TRP A 211 20.34 -4.40 6.78
C TRP A 211 18.84 -4.33 7.08
N LEU A 212 17.97 -4.18 6.06
CA LEU A 212 16.51 -4.27 6.23
C LEU A 212 16.04 -5.61 6.83
N LYS A 213 16.86 -6.66 6.83
CA LYS A 213 16.54 -7.93 7.51
C LYS A 213 16.33 -7.75 9.02
N SER A 214 16.98 -6.76 9.63
CA SER A 214 16.86 -6.47 11.06
C SER A 214 15.58 -5.72 11.44
N ILE A 215 14.88 -5.13 10.46
CA ILE A 215 13.68 -4.32 10.68
C ILE A 215 12.44 -5.20 10.79
N SER A 216 11.56 -4.89 11.73
CA SER A 216 10.29 -5.61 11.91
C SER A 216 9.38 -5.51 10.70
N ALA A 217 8.51 -6.50 10.56
CA ALA A 217 7.58 -6.59 9.44
C ALA A 217 6.61 -5.39 9.39
N GLU A 218 6.11 -4.99 10.55
CA GLU A 218 5.17 -3.88 10.71
C GLU A 218 5.78 -2.56 10.23
N ARG A 219 7.02 -2.25 10.67
CA ARG A 219 7.69 -1.02 10.27
C ARG A 219 7.96 -0.98 8.75
N LYS A 220 8.36 -2.13 8.14
CA LYS A 220 8.52 -2.23 6.68
C LYS A 220 7.21 -2.04 5.96
N ARG A 221 6.13 -2.68 6.45
CA ARG A 221 4.77 -2.54 5.90
C ARG A 221 4.34 -1.08 5.85
N GLU A 222 4.47 -0.35 6.96
CA GLU A 222 4.03 1.04 7.08
C GLU A 222 4.70 1.97 6.06
N GLU A 223 6.02 1.83 5.87
CA GLU A 223 6.73 2.62 4.86
C GLU A 223 6.37 2.19 3.43
N PHE A 224 6.29 0.88 3.18
CA PHE A 224 5.89 0.34 1.87
C PHE A 224 4.47 0.75 1.49
N GLU A 225 3.53 0.71 2.42
CA GLU A 225 2.14 1.10 2.17
C GLU A 225 2.04 2.60 1.82
N LYS A 226 2.79 3.46 2.52
CA LYS A 226 2.86 4.90 2.18
C LYS A 226 3.44 5.15 0.78
N ILE A 227 4.42 4.34 0.35
CA ILE A 227 4.95 4.38 -1.02
C ILE A 227 3.86 3.94 -2.02
N LEU A 228 3.22 2.80 -1.76
CA LEU A 228 2.22 2.22 -2.66
C LEU A 228 0.97 3.09 -2.82
N LEU A 229 0.57 3.81 -1.76
CA LEU A 229 -0.61 4.69 -1.77
C LEU A 229 -0.32 6.10 -2.28
N SER A 230 0.95 6.44 -2.56
CA SER A 230 1.29 7.75 -3.09
C SER A 230 0.83 7.93 -4.55
N GLU A 231 0.72 9.18 -5.00
CA GLU A 231 0.45 9.51 -6.41
C GLU A 231 1.56 9.00 -7.33
N ASN A 232 2.82 8.99 -6.84
CA ASN A 232 3.99 8.56 -7.58
C ASN A 232 4.41 7.11 -7.24
N ALA A 233 3.47 6.24 -6.87
CA ALA A 233 3.73 4.86 -6.46
C ALA A 233 4.64 4.10 -7.44
N THR A 234 4.46 4.31 -8.76
CA THR A 234 5.27 3.66 -9.81
C THR A 234 6.75 4.04 -9.71
N SER A 235 7.06 5.33 -9.47
CA SER A 235 8.42 5.79 -9.27
C SER A 235 9.03 5.14 -8.01
N GLY A 236 8.29 5.13 -6.91
CA GLY A 236 8.74 4.51 -5.66
C GLY A 236 9.02 3.01 -5.80
N LEU A 237 8.14 2.27 -6.48
CA LEU A 237 8.33 0.84 -6.75
C LEU A 237 9.58 0.58 -7.62
N ARG A 238 9.82 1.41 -8.65
CA ARG A 238 11.06 1.36 -9.45
C ARG A 238 12.29 1.63 -8.60
N THR A 239 12.24 2.65 -7.74
CA THR A 239 13.37 2.99 -6.85
C THR A 239 13.65 1.86 -5.86
N LEU A 240 12.61 1.20 -5.30
CA LEU A 240 12.80 0.02 -4.43
C LEU A 240 13.52 -1.13 -5.16
N VAL A 241 13.19 -1.38 -6.43
CA VAL A 241 13.87 -2.39 -7.26
C VAL A 241 15.30 -1.95 -7.59
N ARG A 242 15.48 -0.71 -8.10
CA ARG A 242 16.77 -0.14 -8.50
C ARG A 242 17.80 -0.11 -7.37
N LEU A 243 17.36 0.16 -6.14
CA LEU A 243 18.22 0.20 -4.95
C LEU A 243 18.37 -1.17 -4.25
N GLY A 244 17.76 -2.23 -4.78
CA GLY A 244 17.85 -3.57 -4.19
C GLY A 244 17.12 -3.73 -2.85
N LEU A 245 16.12 -2.87 -2.57
CA LEU A 245 15.34 -2.92 -1.33
C LEU A 245 14.13 -3.87 -1.44
N MET A 246 13.53 -4.02 -2.63
CA MET A 246 12.35 -4.84 -2.88
C MET A 246 12.50 -6.30 -2.41
N PRO A 247 13.66 -6.97 -2.54
CA PRO A 247 13.88 -8.33 -2.04
C PRO A 247 13.66 -8.49 -0.52
N TYR A 248 13.74 -7.40 0.24
CA TYR A 248 13.56 -7.39 1.71
C TYR A 248 12.17 -6.96 2.14
N VAL A 249 11.30 -6.59 1.18
CA VAL A 249 9.90 -6.21 1.40
C VAL A 249 8.99 -7.28 0.78
N VAL A 250 8.97 -7.41 -0.55
CA VAL A 250 8.22 -8.43 -1.29
C VAL A 250 9.15 -9.11 -2.30
N PRO A 251 9.96 -10.11 -1.86
CA PRO A 251 10.94 -10.78 -2.73
C PRO A 251 10.30 -11.42 -3.96
N GLU A 252 9.07 -11.91 -3.86
CA GLU A 252 8.33 -12.53 -4.96
C GLU A 252 8.05 -11.53 -6.11
N PHE A 253 7.99 -10.24 -5.81
CA PHE A 253 7.80 -9.21 -6.82
C PHE A 253 9.00 -9.11 -7.78
N MET A 254 10.20 -9.47 -7.32
CA MET A 254 11.39 -9.50 -8.19
C MET A 254 11.29 -10.54 -9.30
N GLU A 255 10.49 -11.59 -9.12
CA GLU A 255 10.27 -12.60 -10.15
C GLU A 255 9.51 -12.04 -11.37
N THR A 256 8.83 -10.89 -11.23
CA THR A 256 8.06 -10.26 -12.33
C THR A 256 8.92 -9.42 -13.28
N VAL A 257 10.15 -9.07 -12.84
CA VAL A 257 11.09 -8.27 -13.64
C VAL A 257 11.60 -9.11 -14.81
N ASP A 258 11.67 -8.52 -16.00
CA ASP A 258 12.11 -9.14 -17.25
C ASP A 258 11.30 -10.39 -17.69
N VAL A 259 10.08 -10.60 -17.15
CA VAL A 259 9.18 -11.65 -17.61
C VAL A 259 8.38 -11.14 -18.81
N GLU A 260 8.73 -11.62 -19.99
CA GLU A 260 8.07 -11.28 -21.25
C GLU A 260 6.59 -11.70 -21.25
N GLN A 261 5.75 -10.84 -21.82
CA GLN A 261 4.35 -11.13 -22.13
C GLN A 261 4.16 -11.17 -23.64
N GLU A 262 3.08 -11.79 -24.14
CA GLU A 262 2.79 -11.76 -25.58
C GLU A 262 2.66 -10.32 -26.08
N ALA A 263 3.44 -9.95 -27.09
CA ALA A 263 3.43 -8.64 -27.71
C ALA A 263 2.03 -8.22 -28.25
N GLU A 264 1.18 -9.18 -28.57
CA GLU A 264 -0.21 -8.92 -28.98
C GLU A 264 -1.11 -8.49 -27.82
N PHE A 265 -0.79 -8.87 -26.58
CA PHE A 265 -1.58 -8.54 -25.38
C PHE A 265 -0.94 -7.36 -24.61
N HIS A 266 0.37 -7.39 -24.43
CA HIS A 266 1.10 -6.41 -23.66
C HIS A 266 2.38 -5.99 -24.39
N HIS A 267 2.69 -4.69 -24.39
CA HIS A 267 3.92 -4.16 -24.97
C HIS A 267 5.07 -4.09 -23.94
N LYS A 268 4.86 -4.62 -22.75
CA LYS A 268 5.76 -4.47 -21.59
C LYS A 268 5.85 -5.81 -20.84
N ASP A 269 6.91 -6.00 -20.09
CA ASP A 269 7.05 -7.12 -19.16
C ASP A 269 6.00 -7.06 -18.03
N VAL A 270 5.92 -8.11 -17.20
CA VAL A 270 4.93 -8.21 -16.12
C VAL A 270 5.14 -7.11 -15.08
N PHE A 271 6.39 -6.73 -14.80
CA PHE A 271 6.72 -5.65 -13.87
C PHE A 271 6.16 -4.31 -14.36
N GLU A 272 6.49 -3.90 -15.58
CA GLU A 272 6.05 -2.64 -16.16
C GLU A 272 4.51 -2.57 -16.30
N HIS A 273 3.88 -3.68 -16.66
CA HIS A 273 2.43 -3.79 -16.68
C HIS A 273 1.84 -3.56 -15.28
N THR A 274 2.38 -4.22 -14.26
CA THR A 274 1.91 -4.04 -12.88
C THR A 274 2.01 -2.59 -12.41
N LEU A 275 3.09 -1.88 -12.77
CA LEU A 275 3.24 -0.47 -12.43
C LEU A 275 2.15 0.40 -13.08
N ILE A 276 1.77 0.11 -14.33
CA ILE A 276 0.67 0.81 -15.01
C ILE A 276 -0.64 0.56 -14.28
N VAL A 277 -0.94 -0.68 -13.93
CA VAL A 277 -2.18 -1.04 -13.24
C VAL A 277 -2.25 -0.36 -11.87
N VAL A 278 -1.15 -0.37 -11.10
CA VAL A 278 -1.05 0.35 -9.81
C VAL A 278 -1.36 1.84 -9.97
N SER A 279 -0.81 2.51 -10.99
CA SER A 279 -1.08 3.94 -11.20
C SER A 279 -2.49 4.23 -11.73
N SER A 280 -3.14 3.25 -12.33
CA SER A 280 -4.46 3.41 -12.96
C SER A 280 -5.64 3.20 -11.99
N VAL A 281 -5.40 2.66 -10.79
CA VAL A 281 -6.41 2.53 -9.74
C VAL A 281 -6.36 3.69 -8.76
N GLU A 282 -7.47 3.96 -8.10
CA GLU A 282 -7.54 4.92 -6.99
C GLU A 282 -6.56 4.53 -5.85
N ALA A 283 -6.08 5.52 -5.09
CA ALA A 283 -5.20 5.28 -3.93
C ALA A 283 -5.97 4.72 -2.71
N GLU A 284 -6.88 3.78 -2.95
CA GLU A 284 -7.60 3.05 -1.93
C GLU A 284 -6.77 1.85 -1.48
N PRO A 285 -6.57 1.62 -0.16
CA PRO A 285 -5.60 0.64 0.35
C PRO A 285 -5.77 -0.78 -0.20
N ILE A 286 -6.98 -1.33 -0.22
CA ILE A 286 -7.21 -2.71 -0.69
C ILE A 286 -7.01 -2.81 -2.20
N LEU A 287 -7.53 -1.82 -2.94
CA LEU A 287 -7.46 -1.81 -4.40
C LEU A 287 -6.02 -1.65 -4.90
N ARG A 288 -5.22 -0.75 -4.30
CA ARG A 288 -3.80 -0.56 -4.64
C ARG A 288 -2.97 -1.81 -4.35
N LYS A 289 -3.21 -2.47 -3.21
CA LYS A 289 -2.56 -3.74 -2.89
C LYS A 289 -2.98 -4.84 -3.87
N ALA A 290 -4.27 -4.93 -4.21
CA ALA A 290 -4.74 -5.89 -5.20
C ALA A 290 -4.12 -5.64 -6.58
N ALA A 291 -4.00 -4.38 -7.02
CA ALA A 291 -3.32 -4.01 -8.25
C ALA A 291 -1.82 -4.39 -8.24
N PHE A 292 -1.14 -4.21 -7.11
CA PHE A 292 0.26 -4.61 -6.96
C PHE A 292 0.45 -6.14 -7.06
N PHE A 293 -0.49 -6.92 -6.56
CA PHE A 293 -0.37 -8.38 -6.50
C PHE A 293 -1.09 -9.13 -7.63
N HIS A 294 -1.91 -8.49 -8.49
CA HIS A 294 -2.80 -9.20 -9.41
C HIS A 294 -2.07 -10.20 -10.30
N ASP A 295 -0.93 -9.83 -10.85
CA ASP A 295 -0.14 -10.59 -11.81
C ASP A 295 1.11 -11.27 -11.21
N ILE A 296 1.32 -11.22 -9.90
CA ILE A 296 2.51 -11.77 -9.23
C ILE A 296 2.66 -13.29 -9.40
N GLY A 297 1.61 -13.95 -9.83
CA GLY A 297 1.62 -15.40 -10.13
C GLY A 297 2.13 -15.75 -11.53
N LYS A 298 2.19 -14.79 -12.46
CA LYS A 298 2.58 -15.03 -13.86
C LYS A 298 3.95 -15.68 -14.02
N PRO A 299 5.02 -15.25 -13.32
CA PRO A 299 6.34 -15.87 -13.48
C PRO A 299 6.34 -17.37 -13.20
N ARG A 300 5.53 -17.81 -12.22
CA ARG A 300 5.47 -19.21 -11.77
C ARG A 300 4.51 -20.07 -12.58
N THR A 301 3.71 -19.47 -13.46
CA THR A 301 2.76 -20.16 -14.34
C THR A 301 3.07 -19.97 -15.83
N LEU A 302 4.24 -19.39 -16.10
CA LEU A 302 4.73 -19.20 -17.46
C LEU A 302 4.84 -20.54 -18.19
N ALA A 303 4.15 -20.66 -19.33
CA ALA A 303 4.22 -21.81 -20.19
C ALA A 303 4.22 -21.38 -21.66
N TYR A 304 4.95 -22.11 -22.50
CA TYR A 304 5.04 -21.86 -23.93
C TYR A 304 4.20 -22.87 -24.71
N GLU A 305 3.25 -22.39 -25.54
CA GLU A 305 2.67 -23.22 -26.59
C GLU A 305 3.64 -23.30 -27.76
N HIS A 306 4.12 -24.50 -28.07
CA HIS A 306 4.99 -24.77 -29.19
C HIS A 306 4.15 -25.25 -30.39
N ARG A 307 4.58 -24.91 -31.61
CA ARG A 307 3.97 -25.38 -32.83
C ARG A 307 4.98 -26.11 -33.70
N CYS A 308 4.62 -27.30 -34.14
CA CYS A 308 5.42 -28.05 -35.07
C CYS A 308 5.46 -27.35 -36.44
N THR A 309 6.64 -27.15 -36.97
CA THR A 309 6.86 -26.51 -38.27
C THR A 309 6.45 -27.41 -39.44
N TYR A 310 6.35 -28.73 -39.22
CA TYR A 310 6.03 -29.72 -40.23
C TYR A 310 4.54 -30.07 -40.28
N CYS A 311 3.95 -30.54 -39.18
CA CYS A 311 2.55 -30.97 -39.13
C CYS A 311 1.57 -29.97 -38.54
N GLY A 312 2.05 -28.82 -38.04
CA GLY A 312 1.23 -27.79 -37.44
C GLY A 312 0.67 -28.13 -36.05
N ALA A 313 0.98 -29.31 -35.50
CA ALA A 313 0.50 -29.71 -34.16
C ALA A 313 1.00 -28.72 -33.07
N LYS A 314 0.10 -28.46 -32.12
CA LYS A 314 0.40 -27.60 -30.94
C LYS A 314 0.63 -28.49 -29.72
N SER A 315 1.60 -28.13 -28.89
CA SER A 315 1.92 -28.79 -27.62
C SER A 315 2.48 -27.83 -26.60
N THR A 316 2.16 -28.08 -25.35
CA THR A 316 2.78 -27.44 -24.17
C THR A 316 3.62 -28.43 -23.36
N ARG A 317 3.89 -29.62 -23.93
CA ARG A 317 4.66 -30.68 -23.28
C ARG A 317 6.15 -30.40 -23.35
N LYS A 318 6.90 -31.00 -22.43
CA LYS A 318 8.36 -30.85 -22.33
C LYS A 318 9.09 -31.25 -23.63
N SER A 319 8.64 -32.31 -24.33
CA SER A 319 9.18 -32.72 -25.64
C SER A 319 9.13 -31.58 -26.66
N ALA A 320 8.05 -30.79 -26.66
CA ALA A 320 7.93 -29.66 -27.57
C ALA A 320 8.88 -28.51 -27.17
N GLU A 321 9.18 -28.33 -25.87
CA GLU A 321 10.20 -27.40 -25.37
C GLU A 321 11.60 -27.83 -25.77
N GLU A 322 11.87 -29.14 -25.82
CA GLU A 322 13.12 -29.75 -26.30
C GLU A 322 13.26 -29.68 -27.84
N GLY A 323 12.27 -29.11 -28.53
CA GLY A 323 12.29 -28.86 -29.97
C GLY A 323 11.74 -30.01 -30.82
N GLU A 324 11.13 -31.05 -30.23
CA GLU A 324 10.60 -32.23 -30.93
C GLU A 324 9.07 -32.34 -30.83
N CYS A 325 8.44 -32.70 -31.91
CA CYS A 325 6.99 -32.86 -31.99
C CYS A 325 6.55 -34.27 -31.61
N ASP A 326 5.76 -34.43 -30.58
CA ASP A 326 5.18 -35.72 -30.13
C ASP A 326 4.41 -36.48 -31.21
N ARG A 327 3.94 -35.77 -32.24
CA ARG A 327 3.08 -36.35 -33.28
C ARG A 327 3.88 -36.87 -34.47
N CYS A 328 4.96 -36.21 -34.85
CA CYS A 328 5.68 -36.54 -36.08
C CYS A 328 7.20 -36.45 -36.00
N GLY A 329 7.78 -36.20 -34.80
CA GLY A 329 9.22 -36.00 -34.61
C GLY A 329 9.80 -34.73 -35.26
N GLY A 330 8.95 -33.90 -35.89
CA GLY A 330 9.39 -32.68 -36.55
C GLY A 330 9.76 -31.56 -35.53
N ARG A 331 10.49 -30.56 -36.03
CA ARG A 331 10.93 -29.44 -35.19
C ARG A 331 9.74 -28.62 -34.68
N THR A 332 9.75 -28.28 -33.38
CA THR A 332 8.81 -27.35 -32.76
C THR A 332 9.45 -25.99 -32.51
N LEU A 333 8.64 -24.92 -32.56
CA LEU A 333 9.05 -23.56 -32.20
C LEU A 333 8.02 -22.98 -31.22
N PRO A 334 8.45 -22.20 -30.22
CA PRO A 334 7.52 -21.50 -29.35
C PRO A 334 6.70 -20.52 -30.17
N LYS A 335 5.38 -20.53 -29.96
CA LYS A 335 4.43 -19.67 -30.70
C LYS A 335 3.68 -18.71 -29.80
N LYS A 336 3.38 -19.14 -28.60
CA LYS A 336 2.49 -18.39 -27.72
C LYS A 336 2.86 -18.57 -26.25
N ILE A 337 2.80 -17.48 -25.47
CA ILE A 337 3.00 -17.48 -24.03
C ILE A 337 1.64 -17.63 -23.32
N HIS A 338 1.58 -18.43 -22.27
CA HIS A 338 0.41 -18.63 -21.43
C HIS A 338 0.77 -18.53 -19.95
N PHE A 339 -0.20 -18.08 -19.14
CA PHE A 339 -0.08 -17.94 -17.68
C PHE A 339 -1.32 -18.56 -17.00
N TYR A 340 -1.67 -19.79 -17.36
CA TYR A 340 -2.89 -20.42 -16.83
C TYR A 340 -2.87 -20.58 -15.32
N GLY A 341 -3.92 -20.10 -14.66
CA GLY A 341 -4.09 -20.21 -13.22
C GLY A 341 -3.22 -19.25 -12.40
N HIS A 342 -2.61 -18.24 -13.06
CA HIS A 342 -1.79 -17.25 -12.35
C HIS A 342 -2.57 -16.49 -11.28
N GLU A 343 -3.87 -16.30 -11.43
CA GLU A 343 -4.77 -15.69 -10.48
C GLU A 343 -4.80 -16.46 -9.14
N ASN A 344 -4.84 -17.79 -9.18
CA ASN A 344 -4.85 -18.63 -8.00
C ASN A 344 -3.47 -18.72 -7.32
N VAL A 345 -2.43 -18.87 -8.14
CA VAL A 345 -1.03 -18.85 -7.66
C VAL A 345 -0.70 -17.50 -7.09
N GLY A 346 -1.09 -16.40 -7.77
CA GLY A 346 -0.92 -15.03 -7.33
C GLY A 346 -1.61 -14.74 -6.01
N ALA A 347 -2.85 -15.17 -5.84
CA ALA A 347 -3.59 -15.04 -4.57
C ALA A 347 -2.87 -15.74 -3.40
N ALA A 348 -2.32 -16.93 -3.64
CA ALA A 348 -1.55 -17.65 -2.62
C ALA A 348 -0.22 -16.95 -2.29
N ILE A 349 0.45 -16.35 -3.28
CA ILE A 349 1.66 -15.54 -3.08
C ILE A 349 1.32 -14.27 -2.30
N ALA A 350 0.30 -13.50 -2.73
CA ALA A 350 -0.15 -12.30 -2.07
C ALA A 350 -0.48 -12.54 -0.58
N ARG A 351 -1.23 -13.60 -0.29
CA ARG A 351 -1.55 -14.02 1.08
C ARG A 351 -0.30 -14.21 1.93
N ARG A 352 0.67 -14.99 1.45
CA ARG A 352 1.92 -15.26 2.20
C ARG A 352 2.77 -14.01 2.38
N ALA A 353 2.91 -13.18 1.33
CA ALA A 353 3.67 -11.94 1.38
C ALA A 353 3.07 -10.94 2.38
N MET A 354 1.74 -10.75 2.34
CA MET A 354 1.04 -9.86 3.26
C MET A 354 1.07 -10.37 4.70
N GLN A 355 0.93 -11.68 4.93
CA GLN A 355 1.08 -12.27 6.27
C GLN A 355 2.51 -12.06 6.82
N ARG A 356 3.54 -12.24 5.98
CA ARG A 356 4.94 -11.99 6.34
C ARG A 356 5.19 -10.52 6.70
N LEU A 357 4.48 -9.59 6.07
CA LEU A 357 4.51 -8.14 6.36
C LEU A 357 3.55 -7.76 7.50
N ALA A 358 2.96 -8.73 8.21
CA ALA A 358 2.05 -8.52 9.32
C ALA A 358 0.85 -7.60 8.99
N TYR A 359 0.27 -7.74 7.79
CA TYR A 359 -1.00 -7.07 7.45
C TYR A 359 -2.16 -7.65 8.26
N PRO A 360 -3.18 -6.85 8.57
CA PRO A 360 -4.42 -7.34 9.19
C PRO A 360 -5.06 -8.46 8.36
N LYS A 361 -5.67 -9.42 9.05
CA LYS A 361 -6.28 -10.58 8.39
C LYS A 361 -7.34 -10.18 7.36
N ASP A 362 -8.12 -9.13 7.64
CA ASP A 362 -9.15 -8.63 6.74
C ASP A 362 -8.56 -8.14 5.42
N ASP A 363 -7.46 -7.39 5.48
CA ASP A 363 -6.73 -6.92 4.29
C ASP A 363 -6.18 -8.09 3.48
N VAL A 364 -5.56 -9.08 4.17
CA VAL A 364 -5.02 -10.29 3.53
C VAL A 364 -6.12 -11.05 2.80
N ASP A 365 -7.28 -11.22 3.43
CA ASP A 365 -8.40 -11.94 2.83
C ASP A 365 -9.01 -11.16 1.66
N ALA A 366 -9.21 -9.84 1.80
CA ALA A 366 -9.74 -8.97 0.74
C ALA A 366 -8.84 -8.96 -0.50
N VAL A 367 -7.55 -8.68 -0.33
CA VAL A 367 -6.60 -8.60 -1.45
C VAL A 367 -6.46 -9.96 -2.13
N SER A 368 -6.29 -11.05 -1.36
CA SER A 368 -6.18 -12.40 -1.93
C SER A 368 -7.44 -12.79 -2.71
N HIS A 369 -8.63 -12.38 -2.23
CA HIS A 369 -9.89 -12.62 -2.91
C HIS A 369 -9.99 -11.85 -4.24
N LEU A 370 -9.62 -10.56 -4.26
CA LEU A 370 -9.60 -9.77 -5.50
C LEU A 370 -8.60 -10.34 -6.50
N VAL A 371 -7.39 -10.72 -6.07
CA VAL A 371 -6.38 -11.34 -6.93
C VAL A 371 -6.88 -12.67 -7.51
N ALA A 372 -7.52 -13.52 -6.71
CA ALA A 372 -8.06 -14.80 -7.20
C ALA A 372 -9.18 -14.63 -8.26
N ASN A 373 -9.89 -13.52 -8.23
CA ASN A 373 -11.04 -13.27 -9.07
C ASN A 373 -10.78 -12.29 -10.23
N HIS A 374 -9.57 -11.67 -10.33
CA HIS A 374 -9.33 -10.57 -11.27
C HIS A 374 -9.54 -10.97 -12.74
N MET A 375 -9.34 -12.25 -13.08
CA MET A 375 -9.56 -12.76 -14.43
C MET A 375 -11.04 -13.04 -14.78
N ARG A 376 -11.95 -13.07 -13.81
CA ARG A 376 -13.38 -13.40 -14.07
C ARG A 376 -14.09 -12.43 -15.02
N PRO A 377 -13.88 -11.08 -14.94
CA PRO A 377 -14.48 -10.15 -15.89
C PRO A 377 -14.12 -10.45 -17.36
N TYR A 378 -12.93 -11.01 -17.62
CA TYR A 378 -12.52 -11.40 -18.97
C TYR A 378 -13.30 -12.60 -19.50
N GLY A 379 -13.84 -13.45 -18.64
CA GLY A 379 -14.75 -14.53 -19.04
C GLY A 379 -16.04 -14.00 -19.69
N TYR A 380 -16.54 -12.83 -19.26
CA TYR A 380 -17.65 -12.14 -19.92
C TYR A 380 -17.28 -11.69 -21.33
N ALA A 381 -16.10 -11.10 -21.49
CA ALA A 381 -15.60 -10.64 -22.80
C ALA A 381 -15.34 -11.80 -23.79
N ALA A 382 -14.97 -12.97 -23.29
CA ALA A 382 -14.68 -14.15 -24.10
C ALA A 382 -15.92 -14.94 -24.52
N SER A 383 -17.09 -14.69 -23.90
CA SER A 383 -18.34 -15.35 -24.20
C SER A 383 -18.90 -14.89 -25.55
N ARG A 384 -19.35 -15.81 -26.37
CA ARG A 384 -20.05 -15.51 -27.66
C ARG A 384 -21.40 -14.86 -27.40
N ASP A 385 -22.10 -15.32 -26.36
CA ASP A 385 -23.38 -14.81 -25.92
C ASP A 385 -23.21 -14.03 -24.60
N PRO A 386 -24.02 -12.98 -24.38
CA PRO A 386 -24.06 -12.28 -23.09
C PRO A 386 -24.36 -13.23 -21.93
N TRP A 387 -23.77 -13.00 -20.78
CA TRP A 387 -24.13 -13.77 -19.59
C TRP A 387 -25.61 -13.56 -19.23
N SER A 388 -26.28 -14.65 -18.87
CA SER A 388 -27.64 -14.56 -18.32
C SER A 388 -27.63 -13.79 -16.98
N ASP A 389 -28.78 -13.28 -16.57
CA ASP A 389 -28.95 -12.59 -15.29
C ASP A 389 -28.51 -13.46 -14.11
N ALA A 390 -28.84 -14.74 -14.13
CA ALA A 390 -28.38 -15.70 -13.14
C ALA A 390 -26.83 -15.84 -13.11
N ALA A 391 -26.17 -15.80 -14.27
CA ALA A 391 -24.72 -15.83 -14.33
C ALA A 391 -24.09 -14.55 -13.73
N VAL A 392 -24.68 -13.38 -13.98
CA VAL A 392 -24.23 -12.12 -13.41
C VAL A 392 -24.52 -12.06 -11.90
N ARG A 393 -25.68 -12.55 -11.43
CA ARG A 393 -25.97 -12.68 -9.99
C ARG A 393 -24.93 -13.58 -9.30
N ARG A 394 -24.58 -14.74 -9.89
CA ARG A 394 -23.50 -15.60 -9.36
C ARG A 394 -22.16 -14.87 -9.33
N PHE A 395 -21.82 -14.12 -10.38
CA PHE A 395 -20.60 -13.31 -10.43
C PHE A 395 -20.55 -12.28 -9.28
N ILE A 396 -21.62 -11.51 -9.06
CA ILE A 396 -21.73 -10.52 -7.96
C ILE A 396 -21.54 -11.21 -6.59
N ARG A 397 -22.29 -12.30 -6.34
CA ARG A 397 -22.20 -13.08 -5.09
C ARG A 397 -20.79 -13.62 -4.84
N ASP A 398 -20.18 -14.24 -5.84
CA ASP A 398 -18.90 -14.92 -5.69
C ASP A 398 -17.72 -13.92 -5.51
N THR A 399 -17.91 -12.68 -5.92
CA THR A 399 -16.92 -11.60 -5.76
C THR A 399 -17.12 -10.80 -4.49
N TYR A 400 -18.23 -10.99 -3.79
CA TYR A 400 -18.50 -10.41 -2.50
C TYR A 400 -17.79 -11.17 -1.37
N LEU A 401 -17.10 -10.43 -0.51
CA LEU A 401 -16.45 -10.95 0.68
C LEU A 401 -16.78 -10.06 1.88
N ALA A 402 -17.30 -10.65 2.95
CA ALA A 402 -17.60 -9.95 4.19
C ALA A 402 -17.16 -10.74 5.42
N ARG A 403 -17.01 -10.07 6.53
CA ARG A 403 -16.80 -10.66 7.85
C ARG A 403 -17.73 -10.00 8.86
N GLY A 404 -18.77 -10.73 9.28
CA GLY A 404 -19.91 -10.12 9.98
C GLY A 404 -20.54 -9.06 9.09
N ASP A 405 -20.82 -7.90 9.64
CA ASP A 405 -21.44 -6.79 8.90
C ASP A 405 -20.44 -5.94 8.10
N ARG A 406 -19.13 -6.26 8.20
CA ARG A 406 -18.08 -5.52 7.49
C ARG A 406 -17.82 -6.11 6.12
N GLU A 407 -18.09 -5.35 5.08
CA GLU A 407 -17.68 -5.65 3.71
C GLU A 407 -16.16 -5.51 3.58
N LEU A 408 -15.51 -6.49 2.97
CA LEU A 408 -14.06 -6.52 2.75
C LEU A 408 -13.69 -6.38 1.27
N ALA A 409 -14.49 -6.98 0.38
CA ALA A 409 -14.32 -6.86 -1.06
C ALA A 409 -15.68 -7.02 -1.76
N ASN A 410 -15.84 -6.40 -2.91
CA ASN A 410 -17.06 -6.43 -3.71
C ASN A 410 -16.79 -6.39 -5.21
N VAL A 411 -17.86 -6.51 -5.99
CA VAL A 411 -17.80 -6.50 -7.46
C VAL A 411 -17.29 -5.17 -8.02
N ASP A 412 -17.54 -4.04 -7.37
CA ASP A 412 -17.08 -2.72 -7.85
C ASP A 412 -15.55 -2.61 -7.75
N MET A 413 -14.97 -3.07 -6.64
CA MET A 413 -13.49 -3.14 -6.49
C MET A 413 -12.87 -4.03 -7.58
N LEU A 414 -13.49 -5.18 -7.85
CA LEU A 414 -13.02 -6.09 -8.89
C LEU A 414 -13.12 -5.47 -10.29
N LEU A 415 -14.22 -4.78 -10.59
CA LEU A 415 -14.41 -4.10 -11.87
C LEU A 415 -13.47 -2.91 -12.05
N LYS A 416 -13.14 -2.18 -10.96
CA LYS A 416 -12.11 -1.14 -10.97
C LYS A 416 -10.72 -1.73 -11.28
N LEU A 417 -10.36 -2.85 -10.64
CA LEU A 417 -9.11 -3.56 -10.90
C LEU A 417 -9.03 -4.04 -12.35
N ALA A 418 -10.08 -4.71 -12.87
CA ALA A 418 -10.14 -5.19 -14.23
C ALA A 418 -10.04 -4.04 -15.26
N ARG A 419 -10.67 -2.89 -15.00
CA ARG A 419 -10.55 -1.71 -15.87
C ARG A 419 -9.12 -1.19 -15.92
N ALA A 420 -8.44 -1.15 -14.78
CA ALA A 420 -7.04 -0.73 -14.71
C ALA A 420 -6.13 -1.68 -15.47
N ASP A 421 -6.35 -2.99 -15.36
CA ASP A 421 -5.62 -4.03 -16.07
C ASP A 421 -5.76 -3.92 -17.60
N ILE A 422 -6.96 -3.59 -18.10
CA ILE A 422 -7.22 -3.33 -19.53
C ILE A 422 -6.32 -2.21 -20.08
N THR A 423 -5.94 -1.22 -19.28
CA THR A 423 -5.14 -0.07 -19.74
C THR A 423 -3.75 -0.48 -20.23
N GLY A 424 -3.21 -1.57 -19.74
CA GLY A 424 -1.93 -2.16 -20.17
C GLY A 424 -1.97 -2.86 -21.52
N SER A 425 -3.16 -3.09 -22.09
CA SER A 425 -3.35 -3.84 -23.34
C SER A 425 -3.04 -3.02 -24.60
N ALA A 426 -2.75 -3.73 -25.71
CA ALA A 426 -2.56 -3.12 -27.02
C ALA A 426 -3.83 -2.34 -27.49
N PRO A 427 -3.71 -1.21 -28.21
CA PRO A 427 -4.81 -0.27 -28.45
C PRO A 427 -6.09 -0.90 -29.05
N ARG A 428 -5.94 -1.81 -30.01
CA ARG A 428 -7.11 -2.49 -30.64
C ARG A 428 -7.87 -3.40 -29.65
N ARG A 429 -7.14 -4.15 -28.83
CA ARG A 429 -7.72 -5.05 -27.83
C ARG A 429 -8.29 -4.27 -26.68
N ARG A 430 -7.61 -3.19 -26.27
CA ARG A 430 -8.07 -2.26 -25.24
C ARG A 430 -9.50 -1.77 -25.54
N ARG A 431 -9.78 -1.33 -26.78
CA ARG A 431 -11.13 -0.86 -27.15
C ARG A 431 -12.19 -1.95 -26.95
N ILE A 432 -11.91 -3.17 -27.42
CA ILE A 432 -12.85 -4.30 -27.29
C ILE A 432 -13.07 -4.67 -25.81
N ALA A 433 -11.99 -4.70 -25.03
CA ALA A 433 -12.06 -5.01 -23.61
C ALA A 433 -12.80 -3.93 -22.81
N GLU A 434 -12.61 -2.64 -23.16
CA GLU A 434 -13.35 -1.53 -22.55
C GLU A 434 -14.85 -1.57 -22.89
N GLU A 435 -15.22 -1.93 -24.11
CA GLU A 435 -16.62 -2.11 -24.52
C GLU A 435 -17.28 -3.25 -23.73
N SER A 436 -16.60 -4.40 -23.63
CA SER A 436 -17.05 -5.55 -22.82
C SER A 436 -17.17 -5.20 -21.34
N TRP A 437 -16.18 -4.47 -20.80
CA TRP A 437 -16.20 -4.04 -19.41
C TRP A 437 -17.41 -3.12 -19.14
N ARG A 438 -17.69 -2.14 -20.03
CA ARG A 438 -18.85 -1.25 -19.89
C ARG A 438 -20.16 -2.03 -19.92
N SER A 439 -20.27 -3.01 -20.84
CA SER A 439 -21.44 -3.88 -20.93
C SER A 439 -21.64 -4.68 -19.63
N LEU A 440 -20.59 -5.31 -19.10
CA LEU A 440 -20.65 -6.03 -17.83
C LEU A 440 -21.03 -5.11 -16.67
N LYS A 441 -20.39 -3.93 -16.57
CA LYS A 441 -20.68 -2.94 -15.52
C LYS A 441 -22.15 -2.52 -15.56
N SER A 442 -22.67 -2.17 -16.74
CA SER A 442 -24.08 -1.80 -16.91
C SER A 442 -25.03 -2.91 -16.45
N LYS A 443 -24.71 -4.17 -16.80
CA LYS A 443 -25.52 -5.33 -16.41
C LYS A 443 -25.48 -5.61 -14.91
N VAL A 444 -24.30 -5.43 -14.29
CA VAL A 444 -24.15 -5.53 -12.84
C VAL A 444 -24.98 -4.46 -12.13
N ASP A 445 -24.94 -3.20 -12.61
CA ASP A 445 -25.71 -2.09 -12.02
C ASP A 445 -27.22 -2.31 -12.14
N GLU A 446 -27.67 -2.80 -13.31
CA GLU A 446 -29.07 -3.15 -13.55
C GLU A 446 -29.56 -4.20 -12.54
N ILE A 447 -28.84 -5.29 -12.40
CA ILE A 447 -29.20 -6.40 -11.50
C ILE A 447 -29.15 -5.97 -10.03
N ARG A 448 -28.18 -5.15 -9.62
CA ARG A 448 -28.11 -4.64 -8.24
C ARG A 448 -29.21 -3.62 -7.92
N ALA A 449 -29.74 -2.92 -8.93
CA ALA A 449 -30.89 -2.04 -8.75
C ALA A 449 -32.21 -2.84 -8.54
N GLU A 450 -32.30 -4.03 -9.12
CA GLU A 450 -33.45 -4.92 -8.96
C GLU A 450 -33.39 -5.71 -7.64
N ASP A 451 -32.22 -6.25 -7.30
CA ASP A 451 -31.99 -7.15 -6.17
C ASP A 451 -30.73 -6.77 -5.37
N ALA A 452 -30.81 -6.87 -4.05
CA ALA A 452 -29.62 -6.82 -3.18
C ALA A 452 -28.87 -8.17 -3.22
N VAL A 453 -28.29 -8.52 -4.38
CA VAL A 453 -27.73 -9.85 -4.67
C VAL A 453 -26.68 -10.30 -3.65
N GLU A 454 -25.88 -9.37 -3.13
CA GLU A 454 -24.85 -9.63 -2.12
C GLU A 454 -25.45 -10.15 -0.80
N LYS A 455 -26.73 -9.86 -0.56
CA LYS A 455 -27.47 -10.25 0.65
C LYS A 455 -28.44 -11.41 0.43
N LEU A 456 -28.45 -11.99 -0.80
CA LEU A 456 -29.26 -13.17 -1.05
C LEU A 456 -28.65 -14.36 -0.30
N GLU A 457 -29.43 -14.94 0.59
CA GLU A 457 -29.07 -16.11 1.40
C GLU A 457 -29.95 -17.30 1.08
N SER A 458 -29.55 -18.47 1.56
CA SER A 458 -30.41 -19.64 1.55
C SER A 458 -31.67 -19.38 2.39
N PRO A 459 -32.88 -19.70 1.90
CA PRO A 459 -34.11 -19.50 2.65
C PRO A 459 -34.21 -20.34 3.92
N LEU A 460 -33.38 -21.39 4.01
CA LEU A 460 -33.26 -22.25 5.20
C LEU A 460 -31.88 -22.05 5.84
N ASN A 461 -31.86 -21.82 7.16
CA ASN A 461 -30.63 -21.78 7.92
C ASN A 461 -30.19 -23.20 8.32
N GLY A 462 -28.97 -23.33 8.89
CA GLY A 462 -28.43 -24.65 9.27
C GLY A 462 -29.28 -25.42 10.28
N ASN A 463 -29.96 -24.73 11.20
CA ASN A 463 -30.85 -25.35 12.20
C ASN A 463 -32.14 -25.86 11.54
N ASP A 464 -32.68 -25.11 10.59
CA ASP A 464 -33.86 -25.51 9.83
C ASP A 464 -33.56 -26.80 9.04
N LEU A 465 -32.42 -26.85 8.36
CA LEU A 465 -31.96 -28.02 7.61
C LEU A 465 -31.75 -29.23 8.52
N MET A 466 -31.07 -29.06 9.66
CA MET A 466 -30.88 -30.16 10.62
C MET A 466 -32.21 -30.71 11.13
N ARG A 467 -33.17 -29.83 11.38
CA ARG A 467 -34.53 -30.22 11.85
C ARG A 467 -35.30 -30.95 10.77
N GLN A 468 -35.26 -30.46 9.52
CA GLN A 468 -36.02 -31.02 8.41
C GLN A 468 -35.48 -32.38 7.97
N PHE A 469 -34.16 -32.59 7.99
CA PHE A 469 -33.54 -33.85 7.59
C PHE A 469 -33.23 -34.79 8.75
N GLY A 470 -33.46 -34.40 10.03
CA GLY A 470 -33.16 -35.19 11.20
C GLY A 470 -31.67 -35.54 11.38
N MET A 471 -30.77 -34.75 10.78
CA MET A 471 -29.33 -34.99 10.77
C MET A 471 -28.58 -34.00 11.66
N GLY A 472 -27.51 -34.45 12.30
CA GLY A 472 -26.62 -33.57 13.07
C GLY A 472 -25.76 -32.66 12.23
N PRO A 473 -25.00 -31.73 12.87
CA PRO A 473 -24.15 -30.78 12.16
C PRO A 473 -23.06 -31.47 11.32
N GLY A 474 -22.84 -30.99 10.09
CA GLY A 474 -21.89 -31.59 9.16
C GLY A 474 -21.66 -30.75 7.91
N ARG A 475 -20.69 -31.15 7.07
CA ARG A 475 -20.37 -30.47 5.80
C ARG A 475 -21.53 -30.41 4.83
N TRP A 476 -22.50 -31.31 4.93
CA TRP A 476 -23.70 -31.37 4.10
C TRP A 476 -24.57 -30.11 4.23
N ILE A 477 -24.60 -29.46 5.42
CA ILE A 477 -25.36 -28.23 5.63
C ILE A 477 -24.87 -27.12 4.69
N LYS A 478 -23.56 -26.98 4.55
CA LYS A 478 -22.99 -25.97 3.66
C LYS A 478 -23.36 -26.25 2.21
N ALA A 479 -23.17 -27.49 1.76
CA ALA A 479 -23.47 -27.90 0.38
C ALA A 479 -24.95 -27.66 0.04
N LEU A 480 -25.87 -27.95 0.96
CA LEU A 480 -27.31 -27.75 0.73
C LEU A 480 -27.69 -26.27 0.78
N LYS A 481 -27.11 -25.48 1.70
CA LYS A 481 -27.30 -24.02 1.71
C LYS A 481 -26.81 -23.37 0.40
N ASP A 482 -25.64 -23.78 -0.07
CA ASP A 482 -25.08 -23.28 -1.34
C ASP A 482 -25.99 -23.65 -2.52
N HIS A 483 -26.58 -24.84 -2.53
CA HIS A 483 -27.57 -25.26 -3.53
C HIS A 483 -28.83 -24.42 -3.47
N LEU A 484 -29.48 -24.30 -2.30
CA LEU A 484 -30.69 -23.49 -2.12
C LEU A 484 -30.45 -22.02 -2.48
N GLN A 485 -29.31 -21.47 -2.13
CA GLN A 485 -28.93 -20.12 -2.52
C GLN A 485 -28.80 -19.99 -4.05
N ASN A 486 -28.27 -21.01 -4.74
CA ASN A 486 -28.23 -21.02 -6.19
C ASN A 486 -29.63 -21.04 -6.82
N GLU A 487 -30.56 -21.83 -6.27
CA GLU A 487 -31.95 -21.87 -6.74
C GLU A 487 -32.66 -20.51 -6.56
N VAL A 488 -32.36 -19.79 -5.46
CA VAL A 488 -32.84 -18.39 -5.27
C VAL A 488 -32.26 -17.46 -6.32
N ILE A 489 -30.96 -17.57 -6.60
CA ILE A 489 -30.25 -16.76 -7.61
C ILE A 489 -30.79 -17.02 -9.01
N GLU A 490 -31.14 -18.25 -9.31
CA GLU A 490 -31.72 -18.67 -10.60
C GLU A 490 -33.22 -18.32 -10.72
N GLY A 491 -33.85 -17.89 -9.62
CA GLY A 491 -35.26 -17.53 -9.59
C GLY A 491 -36.22 -18.73 -9.58
N SER A 492 -35.69 -19.95 -9.43
CA SER A 492 -36.49 -21.16 -9.25
C SER A 492 -37.07 -21.33 -7.85
N LEU A 493 -36.48 -20.62 -6.88
CA LEU A 493 -36.92 -20.59 -5.47
C LEU A 493 -37.06 -19.15 -4.99
N GLY A 494 -38.13 -18.83 -4.28
CA GLY A 494 -38.28 -17.53 -3.62
C GLY A 494 -37.37 -17.39 -2.40
N LYS A 495 -36.88 -16.19 -2.12
CA LYS A 495 -36.00 -15.91 -0.96
C LYS A 495 -36.64 -16.23 0.39
N ASP A 496 -37.97 -16.25 0.45
CA ASP A 496 -38.76 -16.55 1.65
C ASP A 496 -39.37 -17.97 1.63
N ASP A 497 -39.11 -18.77 0.60
CA ASP A 497 -39.64 -20.13 0.48
C ASP A 497 -38.97 -21.07 1.49
N LYS A 498 -39.73 -21.45 2.53
CA LYS A 498 -39.32 -22.38 3.59
C LYS A 498 -39.95 -23.76 3.47
N ALA A 499 -40.69 -24.03 2.39
CA ALA A 499 -41.40 -25.28 2.18
C ALA A 499 -40.55 -26.38 1.55
#